data_a2b7b5de32cd06f0218fd3a90f74ad73
#
_entry.id   a2b7b5de32cd06f0218fd3a90f74ad73
#
_cell.length_a   1.000
_cell.length_b   1.000
_cell.length_c   1.000
_cell.angle_alpha   90.00
_cell.angle_beta   90.00
_cell.angle_gamma   90.00
#
_symmetry.space_group_name_H-M   'P 1'
#
loop_
_entity.id
_entity.type
_entity.pdbx_description
1 polymer ?
#
loop_
_entity_poly.entity_id
_entity_poly.type
_entity_poly.pdbx_seq_one_letter_code
_entity_poly.pdbx_strand_id
1 'polypeptide(L)'
;KVLSCMAANIKDVFVGTAPDASYWLLRSEDQDTEQPIEEDYWAAAIEFADSVGIDVVNTSLGYHAFDEGYPAYRYRDLDGHYSLMSHSASLAADKGIVVVCSAGKSGRGAWKKVTPPGDSENVLTIGALTKDLVNAEFSSIGDTSDGRIKPDVMAIGVNSVVSGNDGRVSKANGTSFASPTMCGIVACFWQACPWLTAKEVIKAVQQAGDRVDFPDNIYGYGVPNLWKAYQTEVEKRK
;
A
#
# COMPACT_ATOMS: atom_id res chain seq x y z
N LYS A 1 -13.73 -6.61 -2.55
CA LYS A 1 -12.82 -6.67 -3.71
C LYS A 1 -11.35 -6.63 -3.28
N VAL A 2 -10.96 -5.68 -2.42
CA VAL A 2 -9.56 -5.54 -1.93
C VAL A 2 -9.07 -6.83 -1.27
N LEU A 3 -9.82 -7.35 -0.29
CA LEU A 3 -9.47 -8.60 0.39
C LEU A 3 -9.24 -9.77 -0.58
N SER A 4 -10.02 -9.85 -1.66
CA SER A 4 -9.91 -10.97 -2.60
C SER A 4 -8.56 -11.03 -3.34
N CYS A 5 -7.87 -9.88 -3.50
CA CYS A 5 -6.53 -9.85 -4.10
C CYS A 5 -5.50 -10.62 -3.26
N MET A 6 -5.73 -10.72 -1.95
CA MET A 6 -4.87 -11.45 -0.99
C MET A 6 -5.43 -12.83 -0.66
N ALA A 7 -6.70 -12.89 -0.26
CA ALA A 7 -7.31 -14.02 0.45
C ALA A 7 -8.14 -14.96 -0.43
N ALA A 8 -8.41 -14.64 -1.70
CA ALA A 8 -9.17 -15.54 -2.56
C ALA A 8 -8.47 -16.89 -2.66
N ASN A 9 -9.24 -17.98 -2.56
CA ASN A 9 -8.73 -19.34 -2.71
C ASN A 9 -9.76 -20.21 -3.44
N ILE A 10 -10.01 -19.85 -4.69
CA ILE A 10 -10.94 -20.60 -5.56
C ILE A 10 -10.09 -21.34 -6.59
N LYS A 11 -9.87 -22.62 -6.31
CA LYS A 11 -9.02 -23.49 -7.14
C LYS A 11 -9.41 -23.37 -8.63
N ASP A 12 -8.40 -23.24 -9.48
CA ASP A 12 -8.49 -23.17 -10.95
C ASP A 12 -9.27 -21.94 -11.49
N VAL A 13 -9.70 -21.01 -10.60
CA VAL A 13 -10.46 -19.82 -10.97
C VAL A 13 -9.73 -18.55 -10.54
N PHE A 14 -9.49 -18.37 -9.25
CA PHE A 14 -8.85 -17.20 -8.70
C PHE A 14 -8.22 -17.50 -7.34
N VAL A 15 -6.91 -17.31 -7.24
CA VAL A 15 -6.14 -17.42 -6.01
C VAL A 15 -5.45 -16.08 -5.74
N GLY A 16 -5.64 -15.56 -4.54
CA GLY A 16 -4.98 -14.35 -4.06
C GLY A 16 -3.51 -14.58 -3.73
N THR A 17 -2.82 -13.52 -3.37
CA THR A 17 -1.36 -13.57 -3.17
C THR A 17 -0.93 -14.11 -1.80
N ALA A 18 -1.86 -14.25 -0.84
CA ALA A 18 -1.62 -14.88 0.48
C ALA A 18 -2.88 -15.63 0.96
N PRO A 19 -3.34 -16.67 0.23
CA PRO A 19 -4.63 -17.32 0.47
C PRO A 19 -4.72 -18.05 1.82
N ASP A 20 -3.59 -18.42 2.39
CA ASP A 20 -3.51 -19.19 3.65
C ASP A 20 -3.20 -18.30 4.88
N ALA A 21 -3.11 -16.97 4.70
CA ALA A 21 -2.94 -16.04 5.81
C ALA A 21 -4.22 -15.89 6.63
N SER A 22 -4.09 -15.50 7.90
CA SER A 22 -5.21 -15.10 8.75
C SER A 22 -5.51 -13.62 8.56
N TYR A 23 -6.79 -13.23 8.54
CA TYR A 23 -7.22 -11.88 8.23
C TYR A 23 -8.10 -11.27 9.32
N TRP A 24 -7.75 -10.05 9.72
CA TRP A 24 -8.64 -9.14 10.43
C TRP A 24 -9.19 -8.10 9.46
N LEU A 25 -10.49 -7.80 9.56
CA LEU A 25 -11.15 -6.80 8.75
C LEU A 25 -11.58 -5.65 9.66
N LEU A 26 -10.98 -4.48 9.46
CA LEU A 26 -11.26 -3.27 10.24
C LEU A 26 -11.98 -2.27 9.35
N ARG A 27 -13.07 -1.69 9.86
CA ARG A 27 -13.82 -0.65 9.16
C ARG A 27 -13.46 0.70 9.77
N SER A 28 -12.86 1.58 8.96
CA SER A 28 -12.51 2.95 9.33
C SER A 28 -13.22 4.00 8.48
N GLU A 29 -14.02 3.58 7.50
CA GLU A 29 -14.67 4.45 6.52
C GLU A 29 -16.16 4.58 6.77
N ASP A 30 -16.70 5.79 6.61
CA ASP A 30 -18.12 6.04 6.38
C ASP A 30 -18.34 6.18 4.87
N GLN A 31 -19.28 5.42 4.29
CA GLN A 31 -19.53 5.44 2.85
C GLN A 31 -20.33 6.65 2.39
N ASP A 32 -20.99 7.35 3.29
CA ASP A 32 -21.88 8.45 3.00
C ASP A 32 -21.20 9.83 3.14
N THR A 33 -20.05 9.89 3.78
CA THR A 33 -19.31 11.12 4.06
C THR A 33 -17.79 10.92 3.88
N GLU A 34 -17.07 12.03 3.63
CA GLU A 34 -15.62 12.08 3.58
C GLU A 34 -15.15 13.15 4.58
N GLN A 35 -14.91 12.77 5.83
CA GLN A 35 -14.65 13.70 6.93
C GLN A 35 -13.30 13.42 7.61
N PRO A 36 -12.65 14.44 8.19
CA PRO A 36 -11.39 14.25 8.92
C PRO A 36 -11.45 13.22 10.05
N ILE A 37 -12.63 12.98 10.64
CA ILE A 37 -12.83 11.97 11.69
C ILE A 37 -12.46 10.55 11.24
N GLU A 38 -12.46 10.28 9.94
CA GLU A 38 -12.09 8.97 9.39
C GLU A 38 -10.58 8.70 9.58
N GLU A 39 -9.77 9.74 9.71
CA GLU A 39 -8.36 9.59 10.09
C GLU A 39 -8.22 9.11 11.54
N ASP A 40 -9.11 9.58 12.46
CA ASP A 40 -9.15 9.09 13.85
C ASP A 40 -9.60 7.63 13.88
N TYR A 41 -10.60 7.25 13.07
CA TYR A 41 -11.04 5.86 12.97
C TYR A 41 -9.92 4.96 12.42
N TRP A 42 -9.16 5.45 11.45
CA TRP A 42 -8.02 4.71 10.92
C TRP A 42 -6.90 4.59 11.97
N ALA A 43 -6.60 5.66 12.70
CA ALA A 43 -5.63 5.64 13.79
C ALA A 43 -6.03 4.62 14.87
N ALA A 44 -7.29 4.61 15.29
CA ALA A 44 -7.81 3.63 16.23
C ALA A 44 -7.73 2.19 15.67
N ALA A 45 -7.98 2.02 14.37
CA ALA A 45 -7.87 0.71 13.72
C ALA A 45 -6.42 0.19 13.70
N ILE A 46 -5.42 1.05 13.47
CA ILE A 46 -4.02 0.64 13.47
C ILE A 46 -3.50 0.36 14.89
N GLU A 47 -3.98 1.09 15.91
CA GLU A 47 -3.70 0.79 17.31
C GLU A 47 -4.29 -0.57 17.71
N PHE A 48 -5.51 -0.87 17.27
CA PHE A 48 -6.10 -2.19 17.46
C PHE A 48 -5.26 -3.28 16.77
N ALA A 49 -4.81 -3.03 15.54
CA ALA A 49 -3.96 -3.97 14.81
C ALA A 49 -2.67 -4.30 15.58
N ASP A 50 -2.02 -3.30 16.18
CA ASP A 50 -0.87 -3.49 17.06
C ASP A 50 -1.24 -4.34 18.30
N SER A 51 -2.37 -4.03 18.94
CA SER A 51 -2.82 -4.73 20.16
C SER A 51 -3.10 -6.22 19.98
N VAL A 52 -3.47 -6.65 18.77
CA VAL A 52 -3.76 -8.06 18.43
C VAL A 52 -2.63 -8.76 17.69
N GLY A 53 -1.49 -8.07 17.49
CA GLY A 53 -0.28 -8.64 16.90
C GLY A 53 -0.36 -8.86 15.40
N ILE A 54 -0.86 -7.90 14.64
CA ILE A 54 -0.87 -7.93 13.17
C ILE A 54 0.54 -7.70 12.63
N ASP A 55 0.97 -8.52 11.69
CA ASP A 55 2.27 -8.39 11.03
C ASP A 55 2.22 -7.38 9.87
N VAL A 56 1.21 -7.49 8.99
CA VAL A 56 1.11 -6.69 7.77
C VAL A 56 -0.30 -6.09 7.64
N VAL A 57 -0.38 -4.79 7.38
CA VAL A 57 -1.63 -4.08 7.13
C VAL A 57 -1.69 -3.64 5.67
N ASN A 58 -2.81 -3.92 4.99
CA ASN A 58 -3.14 -3.27 3.73
C ASN A 58 -4.14 -2.14 3.97
N THR A 59 -3.81 -0.93 3.52
CA THR A 59 -4.73 0.20 3.48
C THR A 59 -4.91 0.69 2.03
N SER A 60 -6.14 0.55 1.52
CA SER A 60 -6.49 0.92 0.14
C SER A 60 -7.38 2.16 0.10
N LEU A 61 -7.13 3.08 1.00
CA LEU A 61 -7.81 4.36 1.18
C LEU A 61 -6.77 5.48 1.38
N GLY A 62 -7.21 6.72 1.42
CA GLY A 62 -6.37 7.88 1.68
C GLY A 62 -7.03 9.18 1.23
N TYR A 63 -6.76 10.25 1.93
CA TYR A 63 -7.45 11.54 1.78
C TYR A 63 -6.52 12.64 1.32
N HIS A 64 -7.05 13.61 0.57
CA HIS A 64 -6.44 14.91 0.34
C HIS A 64 -7.46 16.04 0.38
N ALA A 65 -8.73 15.70 0.22
CA ALA A 65 -9.86 16.63 0.33
C ALA A 65 -10.99 15.93 1.10
N PHE A 66 -11.77 16.71 1.78
CA PHE A 66 -12.91 16.29 2.58
C PHE A 66 -14.17 16.99 2.10
N ASP A 67 -15.32 16.64 2.66
CA ASP A 67 -16.61 17.28 2.38
C ASP A 67 -16.57 18.78 2.68
N GLU A 68 -17.59 19.50 2.17
CA GLU A 68 -17.71 20.95 2.34
C GLU A 68 -17.64 21.36 3.83
N GLY A 69 -16.82 22.37 4.10
CA GLY A 69 -16.60 22.89 5.46
C GLY A 69 -15.32 22.41 6.12
N TYR A 70 -14.64 21.42 5.57
CA TYR A 70 -13.35 20.93 6.07
C TYR A 70 -12.18 21.37 5.18
N PRO A 71 -11.02 21.70 5.75
CA PRO A 71 -9.85 22.09 4.97
C PRO A 71 -9.23 20.89 4.25
N ALA A 72 -8.95 21.04 2.96
CA ALA A 72 -8.18 20.06 2.20
C ALA A 72 -6.68 20.14 2.53
N TYR A 73 -5.96 19.03 2.38
CA TYR A 73 -4.51 19.01 2.43
C TYR A 73 -3.90 19.81 1.27
N ARG A 74 -2.77 20.42 1.52
CA ARG A 74 -1.93 21.09 0.54
C ARG A 74 -0.69 20.26 0.30
N TYR A 75 -0.01 20.45 -0.81
CA TYR A 75 1.23 19.72 -1.11
C TYR A 75 2.26 19.77 0.01
N ARG A 76 2.43 20.94 0.64
CA ARG A 76 3.37 21.12 1.77
C ARG A 76 3.04 20.25 2.99
N ASP A 77 1.81 19.79 3.10
CA ASP A 77 1.32 18.98 4.23
C ASP A 77 1.64 17.48 4.02
N LEU A 78 2.20 17.10 2.83
CA LEU A 78 2.64 15.74 2.51
C LEU A 78 4.10 15.49 2.96
N ASP A 79 4.35 15.63 4.23
CA ASP A 79 5.67 15.43 4.84
C ASP A 79 5.79 14.11 5.63
N GLY A 80 4.72 13.30 5.61
CA GLY A 80 4.64 12.03 6.34
C GLY A 80 4.34 12.18 7.84
N HIS A 81 4.14 13.40 8.33
CA HIS A 81 3.91 13.69 9.74
C HIS A 81 2.68 14.55 10.02
N TYR A 82 2.28 15.39 9.07
CA TYR A 82 1.19 16.35 9.24
C TYR A 82 -0.17 15.67 9.41
N SER A 83 -0.51 14.68 8.57
CA SER A 83 -1.73 13.90 8.71
C SER A 83 -1.63 12.95 9.90
N LEU A 84 -2.72 12.82 10.66
CA LEU A 84 -2.82 11.84 11.75
C LEU A 84 -2.58 10.42 11.24
N MET A 85 -3.10 10.08 10.06
CA MET A 85 -2.88 8.76 9.45
C MET A 85 -1.42 8.52 9.12
N SER A 86 -0.72 9.50 8.53
CA SER A 86 0.70 9.35 8.16
C SER A 86 1.57 9.20 9.39
N HIS A 87 1.29 9.98 10.44
CA HIS A 87 1.97 9.86 11.72
C HIS A 87 1.74 8.49 12.37
N SER A 88 0.48 8.06 12.45
CA SER A 88 0.11 6.75 13.03
C SER A 88 0.69 5.58 12.24
N ALA A 89 0.74 5.68 10.90
CA ALA A 89 1.35 4.67 10.04
C ALA A 89 2.87 4.54 10.28
N SER A 90 3.56 5.66 10.47
CA SER A 90 4.99 5.65 10.84
C SER A 90 5.21 4.99 12.21
N LEU A 91 4.36 5.29 13.21
CA LEU A 91 4.41 4.66 14.53
C LEU A 91 4.16 3.15 14.45
N ALA A 92 3.23 2.69 13.61
CA ALA A 92 2.95 1.28 13.40
C ALA A 92 4.19 0.53 12.88
N ALA A 93 4.93 1.13 11.96
CA ALA A 93 6.19 0.57 11.46
C ALA A 93 7.26 0.49 12.55
N ASP A 94 7.31 1.46 13.45
CA ASP A 94 8.21 1.43 14.63
C ASP A 94 7.83 0.33 15.63
N LYS A 95 6.56 -0.08 15.66
CA LYS A 95 6.06 -1.21 16.45
C LYS A 95 6.28 -2.57 15.78
N GLY A 96 6.72 -2.59 14.53
CA GLY A 96 7.02 -3.80 13.79
C GLY A 96 5.92 -4.23 12.81
N ILE A 97 5.00 -3.36 12.46
CA ILE A 97 3.95 -3.63 11.47
C ILE A 97 4.40 -3.11 10.09
N VAL A 98 4.34 -3.94 9.06
CA VAL A 98 4.50 -3.46 7.68
C VAL A 98 3.17 -2.90 7.18
N VAL A 99 3.11 -1.59 6.99
CA VAL A 99 1.94 -0.93 6.39
C VAL A 99 2.14 -0.82 4.88
N VAL A 100 1.25 -1.44 4.11
CA VAL A 100 1.21 -1.37 2.65
C VAL A 100 0.03 -0.50 2.24
N CYS A 101 0.30 0.60 1.53
CA CYS A 101 -0.69 1.61 1.20
C CYS A 101 -0.83 1.82 -0.31
N SER A 102 -2.05 2.07 -0.78
CA SER A 102 -2.27 2.51 -2.16
C SER A 102 -1.81 3.96 -2.35
N ALA A 103 -1.18 4.28 -3.49
CA ALA A 103 -0.71 5.63 -3.80
C ALA A 103 -1.85 6.65 -4.00
N GLY A 104 -3.06 6.19 -4.31
CA GLY A 104 -4.20 7.04 -4.63
C GLY A 104 -4.54 7.07 -6.12
N LYS A 105 -5.66 7.73 -6.47
CA LYS A 105 -6.25 7.78 -7.83
C LYS A 105 -6.25 9.17 -8.45
N SER A 106 -5.41 10.06 -8.00
CA SER A 106 -5.41 11.47 -8.39
C SER A 106 -4.54 11.80 -9.61
N GLY A 107 -3.90 10.81 -10.24
CA GLY A 107 -2.96 11.02 -11.34
C GLY A 107 -3.51 11.82 -12.52
N ARG A 108 -4.81 11.70 -12.83
CA ARG A 108 -5.52 12.50 -13.85
C ARG A 108 -6.05 13.84 -13.36
N GLY A 109 -6.13 14.02 -12.04
CA GLY A 109 -6.69 15.22 -11.41
C GLY A 109 -5.69 16.34 -11.26
N ALA A 110 -6.13 17.45 -10.69
CA ALA A 110 -5.28 18.58 -10.35
C ALA A 110 -4.29 18.27 -9.23
N TRP A 111 -4.66 17.41 -8.30
CA TRP A 111 -3.82 17.01 -7.16
C TRP A 111 -2.60 16.22 -7.59
N LYS A 112 -2.76 15.20 -8.39
CA LYS A 112 -1.74 14.27 -8.94
C LYS A 112 -0.93 13.48 -7.90
N LYS A 113 -0.72 14.04 -6.72
CA LYS A 113 0.18 13.50 -5.69
C LYS A 113 -0.43 12.31 -4.94
N VAL A 114 0.44 11.56 -4.26
CA VAL A 114 0.01 10.54 -3.29
C VAL A 114 -0.86 11.17 -2.21
N THR A 115 -1.62 10.35 -1.52
CA THR A 115 -2.49 10.80 -0.42
C THR A 115 -2.03 10.17 0.89
N PRO A 116 -2.15 10.85 2.04
CA PRO A 116 -1.99 10.23 3.35
C PRO A 116 -2.79 8.91 3.45
N PRO A 117 -2.22 7.84 4.05
CA PRO A 117 -0.91 7.75 4.68
C PRO A 117 0.22 7.35 3.73
N GLY A 118 0.01 7.38 2.39
CA GLY A 118 1.00 6.99 1.39
C GLY A 118 2.22 7.91 1.30
N ASP A 119 2.18 9.08 1.91
CA ASP A 119 3.31 10.00 2.03
C ASP A 119 4.23 9.67 3.22
N SER A 120 3.83 8.77 4.11
CA SER A 120 4.60 8.38 5.28
C SER A 120 5.93 7.73 4.90
N GLU A 121 7.00 7.98 5.67
CA GLU A 121 8.33 7.45 5.40
C GLU A 121 8.39 5.93 5.49
N ASN A 122 7.81 5.37 6.54
CA ASN A 122 7.91 3.96 6.87
C ASN A 122 6.69 3.14 6.37
N VAL A 123 6.04 3.60 5.32
CA VAL A 123 4.93 2.92 4.65
C VAL A 123 5.37 2.49 3.26
N LEU A 124 5.05 1.28 2.86
CA LEU A 124 5.27 0.79 1.50
C LEU A 124 4.10 1.24 0.61
N THR A 125 4.30 2.31 -0.13
CA THR A 125 3.27 2.93 -0.99
C THR A 125 3.32 2.35 -2.40
N ILE A 126 2.19 1.85 -2.88
CA ILE A 126 2.08 1.08 -4.12
C ILE A 126 1.37 1.88 -5.20
N GLY A 127 2.07 2.13 -6.30
CA GLY A 127 1.50 2.66 -7.54
C GLY A 127 0.90 1.56 -8.43
N ALA A 128 0.08 1.96 -9.40
CA ALA A 128 -0.62 1.04 -10.28
C ALA A 128 -0.03 1.00 -11.69
N LEU A 129 0.15 -0.21 -12.21
CA LEU A 129 0.57 -0.49 -13.58
C LEU A 129 -0.53 -1.16 -14.40
N THR A 130 -0.44 -1.01 -15.71
CA THR A 130 -1.08 -1.90 -16.68
C THR A 130 -0.33 -3.24 -16.77
N LYS A 131 -0.92 -4.23 -17.46
CA LYS A 131 -0.24 -5.52 -17.75
C LYS A 131 1.06 -5.38 -18.53
N ASP A 132 1.20 -4.28 -19.30
CA ASP A 132 2.38 -3.99 -20.11
C ASP A 132 3.44 -3.18 -19.33
N LEU A 133 3.30 -3.13 -17.99
CA LEU A 133 4.17 -2.43 -17.04
C LEU A 133 4.27 -0.92 -17.28
N VAL A 134 3.24 -0.33 -17.87
CA VAL A 134 3.12 1.13 -18.04
C VAL A 134 2.34 1.70 -16.85
N ASN A 135 2.77 2.84 -16.32
CA ASN A 135 2.06 3.53 -15.25
C ASN A 135 0.60 3.80 -15.65
N ALA A 136 -0.32 3.42 -14.79
CA ALA A 136 -1.74 3.72 -14.99
C ALA A 136 -1.97 5.22 -14.80
N GLU A 137 -2.58 5.88 -15.78
CA GLU A 137 -2.78 7.35 -15.77
C GLU A 137 -3.51 7.87 -14.52
N PHE A 138 -4.32 7.04 -13.89
CA PHE A 138 -5.01 7.40 -12.66
C PHE A 138 -4.11 7.28 -11.41
N SER A 139 -3.01 6.51 -11.48
CA SER A 139 -2.12 6.30 -10.33
C SER A 139 -1.55 7.62 -9.87
N SER A 140 -1.74 7.95 -8.60
CA SER A 140 -1.08 9.09 -7.99
C SER A 140 0.43 8.94 -8.02
N ILE A 141 1.14 10.05 -8.11
CA ILE A 141 2.59 10.13 -8.19
C ILE A 141 3.15 10.91 -6.99
N GLY A 142 4.41 10.73 -6.67
CA GLY A 142 5.15 11.55 -5.69
C GLY A 142 5.79 12.72 -6.42
N ASP A 143 6.66 13.42 -5.85
CA ASP A 143 7.37 13.31 -4.59
C ASP A 143 6.53 13.79 -3.38
N THR A 144 7.02 13.52 -2.16
CA THR A 144 6.51 14.17 -0.95
C THR A 144 7.05 15.60 -0.85
N SER A 145 6.49 16.42 0.04
CA SER A 145 6.91 17.81 0.18
C SER A 145 8.33 18.00 0.74
N ASP A 146 8.83 16.98 1.43
CA ASP A 146 10.21 16.86 1.93
C ASP A 146 11.16 16.15 0.95
N GLY A 147 10.69 15.83 -0.26
CA GLY A 147 11.51 15.34 -1.37
C GLY A 147 11.76 13.83 -1.39
N ARG A 148 11.02 13.02 -0.60
CA ARG A 148 11.12 11.56 -0.67
C ARG A 148 10.40 11.03 -1.91
N ILE A 149 10.97 9.98 -2.51
CA ILE A 149 10.36 9.27 -3.64
C ILE A 149 9.13 8.50 -3.16
N LYS A 150 8.01 8.74 -3.85
CA LYS A 150 6.76 7.99 -3.74
C LYS A 150 6.10 7.91 -5.12
N PRO A 151 5.34 6.86 -5.45
CA PRO A 151 5.19 5.63 -4.66
C PRO A 151 6.52 4.93 -4.47
N ASP A 152 6.61 3.97 -3.52
CA ASP A 152 7.84 3.19 -3.34
C ASP A 152 8.04 2.20 -4.47
N VAL A 153 7.03 1.38 -4.75
CA VAL A 153 7.08 0.35 -5.80
C VAL A 153 5.75 0.25 -6.55
N MET A 154 5.75 -0.53 -7.60
CA MET A 154 4.61 -0.67 -8.50
C MET A 154 4.08 -2.11 -8.51
N ALA A 155 2.76 -2.24 -8.69
CA ALA A 155 2.11 -3.52 -8.97
C ALA A 155 0.96 -3.34 -9.98
N ILE A 156 0.47 -4.44 -10.56
CA ILE A 156 -0.65 -4.40 -11.50
C ILE A 156 -1.91 -3.89 -10.78
N GLY A 157 -2.47 -2.80 -11.30
CA GLY A 157 -3.68 -2.15 -10.79
C GLY A 157 -4.73 -1.88 -11.87
N VAL A 158 -4.46 -2.29 -13.12
CA VAL A 158 -5.41 -2.17 -14.25
C VAL A 158 -5.87 -3.56 -14.64
N ASN A 159 -7.21 -3.73 -14.74
CA ASN A 159 -7.84 -5.03 -14.99
C ASN A 159 -7.44 -6.11 -13.97
N SER A 160 -7.17 -5.71 -12.74
CA SER A 160 -6.90 -6.65 -11.64
C SER A 160 -8.09 -7.57 -11.40
N VAL A 161 -7.83 -8.86 -11.26
CA VAL A 161 -8.86 -9.86 -10.96
C VAL A 161 -9.30 -9.69 -9.50
N VAL A 162 -10.59 -9.59 -9.28
CA VAL A 162 -11.20 -9.38 -7.96
C VAL A 162 -12.48 -10.18 -7.83
N SER A 163 -12.88 -10.49 -6.60
CA SER A 163 -14.22 -11.01 -6.29
C SER A 163 -15.06 -9.94 -5.59
N GLY A 164 -16.31 -9.80 -6.01
CA GLY A 164 -17.30 -8.96 -5.34
C GLY A 164 -17.87 -9.63 -4.10
N ASN A 165 -18.75 -8.90 -3.39
CA ASN A 165 -19.54 -9.43 -2.27
C ASN A 165 -20.60 -10.47 -2.68
N ASP A 166 -20.91 -10.55 -3.97
CA ASP A 166 -21.77 -11.56 -4.59
C ASP A 166 -21.00 -12.85 -4.98
N GLY A 167 -19.71 -12.94 -4.67
CA GLY A 167 -18.84 -14.06 -5.01
C GLY A 167 -18.41 -14.12 -6.47
N ARG A 168 -18.85 -13.18 -7.31
CA ARG A 168 -18.47 -13.17 -8.73
C ARG A 168 -17.08 -12.63 -8.95
N VAL A 169 -16.33 -13.33 -9.79
CA VAL A 169 -15.00 -12.87 -10.24
C VAL A 169 -15.20 -11.85 -11.36
N SER A 170 -14.52 -10.73 -11.25
CA SER A 170 -14.59 -9.61 -12.19
C SER A 170 -13.22 -8.92 -12.31
N LYS A 171 -13.13 -7.88 -13.13
CA LYS A 171 -11.94 -7.03 -13.24
C LYS A 171 -12.23 -5.64 -12.70
N ALA A 172 -11.22 -5.03 -12.07
CA ALA A 172 -11.31 -3.68 -11.54
C ALA A 172 -10.01 -2.91 -11.71
N ASN A 173 -10.08 -1.57 -11.67
CA ASN A 173 -8.94 -0.68 -11.82
C ASN A 173 -8.76 0.14 -10.54
N GLY A 174 -7.53 0.28 -10.09
CA GLY A 174 -7.18 1.12 -8.93
C GLY A 174 -5.85 0.71 -8.31
N THR A 175 -5.16 1.68 -7.72
CA THR A 175 -4.05 1.42 -6.78
C THR A 175 -4.54 0.61 -5.58
N SER A 176 -5.84 0.70 -5.27
CA SER A 176 -6.54 -0.12 -4.26
C SER A 176 -6.51 -1.63 -4.54
N PHE A 177 -6.12 -2.07 -5.74
CA PHE A 177 -5.92 -3.47 -6.09
C PHE A 177 -4.45 -3.82 -6.30
N ALA A 178 -3.61 -2.87 -6.68
CA ALA A 178 -2.16 -3.01 -6.70
C ALA A 178 -1.61 -3.21 -5.28
N SER A 179 -2.06 -2.39 -4.34
CA SER A 179 -1.62 -2.43 -2.93
C SER A 179 -1.87 -3.81 -2.27
N PRO A 180 -3.09 -4.36 -2.24
CA PRO A 180 -3.31 -5.66 -1.62
C PRO A 180 -2.59 -6.81 -2.34
N THR A 181 -2.44 -6.75 -3.66
CA THR A 181 -1.63 -7.72 -4.39
C THR A 181 -0.19 -7.73 -3.86
N MET A 182 0.43 -6.56 -3.71
CA MET A 182 1.76 -6.43 -3.13
C MET A 182 1.78 -6.83 -1.65
N CYS A 183 0.77 -6.45 -0.87
CA CYS A 183 0.65 -6.78 0.55
C CYS A 183 0.74 -8.29 0.81
N GLY A 184 -0.01 -9.09 0.06
CA GLY A 184 0.05 -10.55 0.20
C GLY A 184 1.42 -11.13 -0.20
N ILE A 185 2.06 -10.59 -1.26
CA ILE A 185 3.41 -11.00 -1.68
C ILE A 185 4.43 -10.63 -0.59
N VAL A 186 4.30 -9.46 0.02
CA VAL A 186 5.16 -9.00 1.13
C VAL A 186 4.98 -9.90 2.36
N ALA A 187 3.75 -10.29 2.69
CA ALA A 187 3.49 -11.23 3.79
C ALA A 187 4.19 -12.58 3.55
N CYS A 188 4.13 -13.13 2.34
CA CYS A 188 4.85 -14.35 1.97
C CYS A 188 6.38 -14.17 2.04
N PHE A 189 6.89 -13.03 1.58
CA PHE A 189 8.31 -12.72 1.65
C PHE A 189 8.78 -12.65 3.10
N TRP A 190 8.04 -11.95 3.95
CA TRP A 190 8.41 -11.82 5.36
C TRP A 190 8.31 -13.14 6.11
N GLN A 191 7.29 -13.94 5.82
CA GLN A 191 7.20 -15.32 6.34
C GLN A 191 8.45 -16.16 5.99
N ALA A 192 8.99 -15.98 4.78
CA ALA A 192 10.21 -16.66 4.35
C ALA A 192 11.50 -16.04 4.97
N CYS A 193 11.44 -14.80 5.45
CA CYS A 193 12.54 -14.06 6.07
C CYS A 193 12.16 -13.52 7.46
N PRO A 194 11.76 -14.37 8.43
CA PRO A 194 11.20 -13.93 9.70
C PRO A 194 12.20 -13.22 10.63
N TRP A 195 13.46 -13.14 10.24
CA TRP A 195 14.51 -12.42 10.94
C TRP A 195 14.58 -10.94 10.61
N LEU A 196 13.87 -10.49 9.57
CA LEU A 196 13.83 -9.09 9.19
C LEU A 196 12.83 -8.32 10.07
N THR A 197 13.20 -7.10 10.41
CA THR A 197 12.26 -6.13 10.97
C THR A 197 11.35 -5.57 9.89
N ALA A 198 10.21 -4.94 10.26
CA ALA A 198 9.29 -4.32 9.31
C ALA A 198 9.99 -3.31 8.37
N LYS A 199 10.88 -2.47 8.92
CA LYS A 199 11.65 -1.50 8.12
C LYS A 199 12.64 -2.18 7.16
N GLU A 200 13.26 -3.27 7.56
CA GLU A 200 14.15 -4.05 6.69
C GLU A 200 13.37 -4.74 5.58
N VAL A 201 12.15 -5.21 5.85
CA VAL A 201 11.25 -5.74 4.82
C VAL A 201 10.93 -4.68 3.77
N ILE A 202 10.49 -3.49 4.17
CA ILE A 202 10.20 -2.37 3.26
C ILE A 202 11.44 -2.05 2.40
N LYS A 203 12.60 -1.93 3.03
CA LYS A 203 13.87 -1.65 2.34
C LYS A 203 14.25 -2.76 1.37
N ALA A 204 14.09 -4.02 1.74
CA ALA A 204 14.37 -5.16 0.86
C ALA A 204 13.46 -5.16 -0.36
N VAL A 205 12.17 -4.82 -0.20
CA VAL A 205 11.21 -4.68 -1.29
C VAL A 205 11.62 -3.55 -2.25
N GLN A 206 11.97 -2.37 -1.73
CA GLN A 206 12.46 -1.26 -2.54
C GLN A 206 13.72 -1.64 -3.32
N GLN A 207 14.68 -2.27 -2.66
CA GLN A 207 15.96 -2.70 -3.28
C GLN A 207 15.82 -3.82 -4.29
N ALA A 208 14.70 -4.55 -4.29
CA ALA A 208 14.39 -5.56 -5.26
C ALA A 208 13.71 -5.02 -6.54
N GLY A 209 13.43 -3.72 -6.58
CA GLY A 209 12.82 -3.05 -7.70
C GLY A 209 13.72 -3.02 -8.95
N ASP A 210 13.11 -3.10 -10.12
CA ASP A 210 13.81 -3.08 -11.42
C ASP A 210 14.34 -1.69 -11.83
N ARG A 211 14.04 -0.66 -11.01
CA ARG A 211 14.51 0.74 -11.16
C ARG A 211 15.34 1.23 -9.96
N VAL A 212 15.87 0.33 -9.17
CA VAL A 212 16.59 0.68 -7.92
C VAL A 212 17.76 1.65 -8.16
N ASP A 213 18.42 1.58 -9.29
CA ASP A 213 19.55 2.46 -9.63
C ASP A 213 19.11 3.86 -10.09
N PHE A 214 17.88 4.00 -10.57
CA PHE A 214 17.33 5.25 -11.11
C PHE A 214 15.84 5.37 -10.74
N PRO A 215 15.51 5.46 -9.44
CA PRO A 215 14.12 5.60 -9.00
C PRO A 215 13.59 6.99 -9.36
N ASP A 216 12.28 7.07 -9.61
CA ASP A 216 11.59 8.31 -9.93
C ASP A 216 10.26 8.45 -9.17
N ASN A 217 9.60 9.59 -9.29
CA ASN A 217 8.35 9.88 -8.59
C ASN A 217 7.09 9.36 -9.29
N ILE A 218 7.23 8.58 -10.36
CA ILE A 218 6.13 7.93 -11.09
C ILE A 218 6.12 6.43 -10.82
N TYR A 219 7.28 5.80 -10.96
CA TYR A 219 7.46 4.35 -10.82
C TYR A 219 8.09 3.95 -9.48
N GLY A 220 8.57 4.90 -8.69
CA GLY A 220 9.35 4.60 -7.51
C GLY A 220 10.60 3.80 -7.84
N TYR A 221 10.87 2.77 -7.06
CA TYR A 221 11.93 1.79 -7.32
C TYR A 221 11.51 0.71 -8.36
N GLY A 222 10.33 0.85 -8.98
CA GLY A 222 9.84 -0.03 -10.03
C GLY A 222 9.09 -1.27 -9.51
N VAL A 223 9.15 -2.36 -10.26
CA VAL A 223 8.49 -3.64 -9.93
C VAL A 223 9.46 -4.52 -9.14
N PRO A 224 9.17 -4.86 -7.88
CA PRO A 224 10.09 -5.64 -7.06
C PRO A 224 10.06 -7.13 -7.44
N ASN A 225 11.25 -7.74 -7.51
CA ASN A 225 11.41 -9.18 -7.61
C ASN A 225 11.69 -9.78 -6.22
N LEU A 226 10.64 -10.20 -5.51
CA LEU A 226 10.79 -10.69 -4.13
C LEU A 226 11.45 -12.07 -4.02
N TRP A 227 11.53 -12.84 -5.10
CA TRP A 227 12.36 -14.03 -5.13
C TRP A 227 13.86 -13.67 -5.07
N LYS A 228 14.28 -12.65 -5.82
CA LYS A 228 15.64 -12.11 -5.75
C LYS A 228 15.93 -11.51 -4.37
N ALA A 229 14.96 -10.78 -3.79
CA ALA A 229 15.08 -10.26 -2.43
C ALA A 229 15.33 -11.38 -1.42
N TYR A 230 14.53 -12.45 -1.47
CA TYR A 230 14.71 -13.64 -0.62
C TYR A 230 16.11 -14.25 -0.75
N GLN A 231 16.56 -14.49 -1.99
CA GLN A 231 17.89 -15.04 -2.21
C GLN A 231 18.99 -14.14 -1.61
N THR A 232 18.88 -12.83 -1.80
CA THR A 232 19.82 -11.84 -1.22
C THR A 232 19.85 -11.90 0.31
N GLU A 233 18.67 -11.96 0.96
CA GLU A 233 18.59 -12.00 2.42
C GLU A 233 19.11 -13.32 3.00
N VAL A 234 18.89 -14.44 2.32
CA VAL A 234 19.48 -15.74 2.70
C VAL A 234 21.00 -15.74 2.55
N GLU A 235 21.53 -15.12 1.49
CA GLU A 235 22.98 -15.02 1.26
C GLU A 235 23.69 -14.19 2.32
N LYS A 236 23.10 -13.09 2.80
CA LYS A 236 23.64 -12.25 3.88
C LYS A 236 23.80 -12.99 5.20
N ARG A 237 23.16 -14.15 5.38
CA ARG A 237 23.18 -14.96 6.59
C ARG A 237 24.18 -16.12 6.55
N LYS A 238 24.78 -16.37 5.40
CA LYS A 238 25.85 -17.38 5.26
C LYS A 238 27.19 -16.81 5.71
#